data_7a4cf07d487544c2e487ac32aa51607a
#
_entry.id   7a4cf07d487544c2e487ac32aa51607a
#
_cell.length_a   1.000
_cell.length_b   1.000
_cell.length_c   1.000
_cell.angle_alpha   90.00
_cell.angle_beta   90.00
_cell.angle_gamma   90.00
#
_symmetry.space_group_name_H-M   'P 1'
#
loop_
_entity.id
_entity.type
_entity.pdbx_description
1 polymer ?
#
loop_
_entity_poly.entity_id
_entity_poly.type
_entity_poly.pdbx_seq_one_letter_code
_entity_poly.pdbx_strand_id
1 'polypeptide(L)'
;MGQARDPRKIALDTHRDYYDGGTYSDDRLAWTLNTFLPMDRPLKVLEVGCGNGAMLRLLSERGVDAIGVDASSSGVEQCHSMGARAQCLDVSTDGLPFDDDAFDVVISLETFEHLMNPFYSLQEVRRVLRPSGRFISSVPNPRTGHPFLYPGLFEYGNFRRFLEQSGFFIERVQPWQWAPRETILPVSLRRVPVLNGRVVAGGIRKGVELAYRTLGVFPYFCYWLWTFDSRNEKQREADPYAASATLTRPGPEKHFAPER
;
A
#
# COMPACT_ATOMS: atom_id res chain seq x y z
N MET A 1 -36.03 16.11 1.50
CA MET A 1 -35.14 15.46 0.52
C MET A 1 -33.74 15.97 0.83
N GLY A 2 -32.91 15.15 1.50
CA GLY A 2 -31.52 15.51 1.76
C GLY A 2 -30.74 15.54 0.44
N GLN A 3 -30.04 16.64 0.17
CA GLN A 3 -29.10 16.70 -0.95
C GLN A 3 -28.11 15.55 -0.79
N ALA A 4 -28.00 14.70 -1.81
CA ALA A 4 -26.93 13.70 -1.86
C ALA A 4 -25.60 14.46 -1.76
N ARG A 5 -24.83 14.15 -0.72
CA ARG A 5 -23.49 14.74 -0.56
C ARG A 5 -22.64 14.30 -1.74
N ASP A 6 -21.96 15.25 -2.37
CA ASP A 6 -21.01 14.97 -3.44
C ASP A 6 -19.94 13.98 -2.92
N PRO A 7 -19.81 12.79 -3.52
CA PRO A 7 -18.83 11.78 -3.09
C PRO A 7 -17.40 12.31 -3.09
N ARG A 8 -17.05 13.21 -4.02
CA ARG A 8 -15.75 13.90 -4.05
C ARG A 8 -15.52 14.72 -2.80
N LYS A 9 -16.56 15.47 -2.37
CA LYS A 9 -16.47 16.29 -1.17
C LYS A 9 -16.34 15.43 0.09
N ILE A 10 -17.02 14.27 0.12
CA ILE A 10 -16.88 13.32 1.24
C ILE A 10 -15.45 12.77 1.27
N ALA A 11 -14.89 12.35 0.14
CA ALA A 11 -13.52 11.86 0.06
C ALA A 11 -12.52 12.93 0.50
N LEU A 12 -12.62 14.15 -0.05
CA LEU A 12 -11.73 15.26 0.29
C LEU A 12 -11.88 15.73 1.75
N ASP A 13 -13.10 15.81 2.27
CA ASP A 13 -13.35 16.20 3.67
C ASP A 13 -12.80 15.13 4.64
N THR A 14 -12.93 13.84 4.30
CA THR A 14 -12.36 12.74 5.11
C THR A 14 -10.84 12.81 5.13
N HIS A 15 -10.21 13.22 4.04
CA HIS A 15 -8.76 13.34 3.95
C HIS A 15 -8.21 14.61 4.59
N ARG A 16 -8.96 15.71 4.58
CA ARG A 16 -8.51 16.97 5.20
C ARG A 16 -8.23 16.81 6.70
N ASP A 17 -9.08 16.06 7.40
CA ASP A 17 -8.95 15.82 8.85
C ASP A 17 -7.92 14.72 9.17
N TYR A 18 -7.59 13.88 8.19
CA TYR A 18 -6.66 12.75 8.37
C TYR A 18 -5.21 13.21 8.57
N TYR A 19 -4.80 14.29 7.90
CA TYR A 19 -3.44 14.81 8.00
C TYR A 19 -3.17 15.64 9.27
N ASP A 20 -4.21 16.06 9.97
CA ASP A 20 -4.08 16.80 11.23
C ASP A 20 -3.80 15.89 12.45
N GLY A 21 -3.93 14.58 12.32
CA GLY A 21 -3.85 13.65 13.45
C GLY A 21 -2.99 12.39 13.30
N GLY A 22 -2.52 12.03 12.13
CA GLY A 22 -1.89 10.72 11.93
C GLY A 22 -0.77 10.70 10.89
N THR A 23 0.45 10.78 11.35
CA THR A 23 1.62 10.39 10.53
C THR A 23 1.80 8.89 10.62
N TYR A 24 2.08 8.24 9.50
CA TYR A 24 2.66 6.90 9.51
C TYR A 24 3.91 6.91 10.37
N SER A 25 4.12 5.86 11.17
CA SER A 25 5.37 5.77 11.91
C SER A 25 6.53 5.70 10.90
N ASP A 26 7.57 6.47 11.14
CA ASP A 26 8.79 6.46 10.34
C ASP A 26 9.34 5.04 10.18
N ASP A 27 9.17 4.19 11.19
CA ASP A 27 9.56 2.77 11.17
C ASP A 27 8.90 2.00 10.05
N ARG A 28 7.60 2.22 9.80
CA ARG A 28 6.87 1.55 8.74
C ARG A 28 7.34 2.02 7.36
N LEU A 29 7.50 3.32 7.19
CA LEU A 29 7.97 3.90 5.93
C LEU A 29 9.40 3.44 5.65
N ALA A 30 10.28 3.48 6.65
CA ALA A 30 11.65 3.00 6.54
C ALA A 30 11.70 1.49 6.22
N TRP A 31 10.84 0.68 6.88
CA TRP A 31 10.71 -0.74 6.56
C TRP A 31 10.28 -0.96 5.10
N THR A 32 9.29 -0.20 4.61
CA THR A 32 8.83 -0.29 3.22
C THR A 32 9.98 -0.03 2.26
N LEU A 33 10.73 1.05 2.47
CA LEU A 33 11.89 1.38 1.63
C LEU A 33 12.98 0.31 1.69
N ASN A 34 13.34 -0.13 2.89
CA ASN A 34 14.40 -1.14 3.08
C ASN A 34 14.02 -2.51 2.50
N THR A 35 12.71 -2.83 2.49
CA THR A 35 12.22 -4.13 2.01
C THR A 35 12.03 -4.15 0.51
N PHE A 36 11.54 -3.06 -0.09
CA PHE A 36 11.03 -3.08 -1.46
C PHE A 36 11.80 -2.19 -2.43
N LEU A 37 12.45 -1.11 -1.97
CA LEU A 37 13.13 -0.20 -2.87
C LEU A 37 14.50 -0.77 -3.28
N PRO A 38 14.76 -1.00 -4.59
CA PRO A 38 16.08 -1.38 -5.05
C PRO A 38 17.04 -0.19 -4.92
N MET A 39 18.14 -0.35 -4.20
CA MET A 39 19.13 0.71 -3.95
C MET A 39 20.46 0.46 -4.67
N ASP A 40 20.45 -0.31 -5.72
CA ASP A 40 21.63 -0.72 -6.51
C ASP A 40 22.01 0.29 -7.61
N ARG A 41 21.15 1.25 -7.89
CA ARG A 41 21.34 2.32 -8.89
C ARG A 41 20.54 3.57 -8.55
N PRO A 42 20.86 4.73 -9.17
CA PRO A 42 20.00 5.90 -9.09
C PRO A 42 18.59 5.60 -9.59
N LEU A 43 17.58 6.07 -8.85
CA LEU A 43 16.17 5.86 -9.15
C LEU A 43 15.45 7.19 -9.27
N LYS A 44 14.46 7.24 -10.19
CA LYS A 44 13.39 8.24 -10.20
C LYS A 44 12.13 7.64 -9.59
N VAL A 45 11.64 8.22 -8.52
CA VAL A 45 10.51 7.71 -7.73
C VAL A 45 9.35 8.70 -7.77
N LEU A 46 8.15 8.20 -8.03
CA LEU A 46 6.90 8.93 -7.83
C LEU A 46 6.18 8.37 -6.61
N GLU A 47 5.72 9.24 -5.72
CA GLU A 47 4.78 8.86 -4.66
C GLU A 47 3.38 9.36 -5.01
N VAL A 48 2.40 8.45 -5.12
CA VAL A 48 0.99 8.76 -5.33
C VAL A 48 0.26 8.69 -3.99
N GLY A 49 -0.31 9.82 -3.57
CA GLY A 49 -0.85 10.00 -2.22
C GLY A 49 0.27 10.32 -1.22
N CYS A 50 1.08 11.34 -1.51
CA CYS A 50 2.24 11.67 -0.70
C CYS A 50 1.91 12.37 0.64
N GLY A 51 0.66 12.80 0.83
CA GLY A 51 0.23 13.47 2.03
C GLY A 51 1.13 14.63 2.44
N ASN A 52 1.59 14.59 3.68
CA ASN A 52 2.51 15.59 4.23
C ASN A 52 3.99 15.37 3.89
N GLY A 53 4.32 14.39 3.03
CA GLY A 53 5.67 14.17 2.51
C GLY A 53 6.60 13.34 3.40
N ALA A 54 6.09 12.61 4.38
CA ALA A 54 6.94 11.80 5.27
C ALA A 54 7.81 10.79 4.50
N MET A 55 7.26 10.12 3.49
CA MET A 55 8.00 9.21 2.62
C MET A 55 8.98 9.96 1.71
N LEU A 56 8.58 11.10 1.14
CA LEU A 56 9.45 11.95 0.31
C LEU A 56 10.68 12.41 1.09
N ARG A 57 10.52 12.75 2.37
CA ARG A 57 11.64 13.10 3.27
C ARG A 57 12.61 11.92 3.39
N LEU A 58 12.10 10.72 3.68
CA LEU A 58 12.94 9.52 3.83
C LEU A 58 13.63 9.12 2.52
N LEU A 59 13.01 9.35 1.37
CA LEU A 59 13.62 9.16 0.05
C LEU A 59 14.75 10.18 -0.18
N SER A 60 14.51 11.46 0.15
CA SER A 60 15.51 12.52 0.05
C SER A 60 16.73 12.26 0.95
N GLU A 61 16.52 11.81 2.19
CA GLU A 61 17.60 11.41 3.12
C GLU A 61 18.47 10.27 2.56
N ARG A 62 17.93 9.45 1.64
CA ARG A 62 18.66 8.39 0.94
C ARG A 62 19.25 8.82 -0.41
N GLY A 63 19.13 10.11 -0.77
CA GLY A 63 19.61 10.66 -2.03
C GLY A 63 18.79 10.19 -3.25
N VAL A 64 17.54 9.76 -3.05
CA VAL A 64 16.65 9.31 -4.13
C VAL A 64 15.98 10.52 -4.78
N ASP A 65 15.98 10.58 -6.11
CA ASP A 65 15.23 11.57 -6.89
C ASP A 65 13.74 11.25 -6.85
N ALA A 66 12.97 11.93 -5.97
CA ALA A 66 11.56 11.67 -5.76
C ALA A 66 10.69 12.91 -5.96
N ILE A 67 9.45 12.69 -6.39
CA ILE A 67 8.37 13.67 -6.46
C ILE A 67 7.08 13.03 -5.97
N GLY A 68 6.22 13.80 -5.30
CA GLY A 68 4.91 13.35 -4.83
C GLY A 68 3.75 14.00 -5.57
N VAL A 69 2.60 13.33 -5.53
CA VAL A 69 1.31 13.90 -5.91
C VAL A 69 0.28 13.58 -4.82
N ASP A 70 -0.58 14.55 -4.50
CA ASP A 70 -1.66 14.38 -3.53
C ASP A 70 -2.83 15.31 -3.85
N ALA A 71 -4.06 14.92 -3.53
CA ALA A 71 -5.23 15.76 -3.71
C ALA A 71 -5.37 16.84 -2.61
N SER A 72 -4.64 16.72 -1.50
CA SER A 72 -4.64 17.66 -0.39
C SER A 72 -3.66 18.81 -0.64
N SER A 73 -4.18 20.01 -0.86
CA SER A 73 -3.34 21.22 -0.99
C SER A 73 -2.52 21.49 0.28
N SER A 74 -3.11 21.27 1.47
CA SER A 74 -2.39 21.45 2.74
C SER A 74 -1.26 20.43 2.93
N GLY A 75 -1.44 19.19 2.49
CA GLY A 75 -0.38 18.18 2.47
C GLY A 75 0.77 18.60 1.55
N VAL A 76 0.46 19.03 0.34
CA VAL A 76 1.45 19.50 -0.63
C VAL A 76 2.20 20.75 -0.14
N GLU A 77 1.53 21.67 0.53
CA GLU A 77 2.18 22.84 1.17
C GLU A 77 3.19 22.40 2.25
N GLN A 78 2.86 21.39 3.04
CA GLN A 78 3.78 20.78 4.00
C GLN A 78 5.00 20.17 3.30
N CYS A 79 4.80 19.44 2.19
CA CYS A 79 5.90 18.92 1.38
C CYS A 79 6.85 20.06 0.94
N HIS A 80 6.31 21.15 0.40
CA HIS A 80 7.09 22.30 -0.03
C HIS A 80 7.85 22.96 1.13
N SER A 81 7.23 23.06 2.30
CA SER A 81 7.88 23.62 3.49
C SER A 81 9.11 22.84 3.96
N MET A 82 9.17 21.55 3.66
CA MET A 82 10.30 20.66 3.93
C MET A 82 11.31 20.59 2.76
N GLY A 83 11.08 21.34 1.67
CA GLY A 83 11.90 21.29 0.47
C GLY A 83 11.66 20.07 -0.42
N ALA A 84 10.59 19.29 -0.18
CA ALA A 84 10.21 18.19 -1.04
C ALA A 84 9.43 18.68 -2.27
N ARG A 85 9.59 17.98 -3.39
CA ARG A 85 8.83 18.26 -4.62
C ARG A 85 7.50 17.52 -4.56
N ALA A 86 6.40 18.26 -4.68
CA ALA A 86 5.06 17.68 -4.73
C ALA A 86 4.15 18.53 -5.63
N GLN A 87 3.07 17.92 -6.16
CA GLN A 87 2.03 18.58 -6.94
C GLN A 87 0.66 18.24 -6.39
N CYS A 88 -0.22 19.25 -6.32
CA CYS A 88 -1.59 19.07 -5.89
C CYS A 88 -2.45 18.67 -7.09
N LEU A 89 -2.94 17.43 -7.10
CA LEU A 89 -3.84 16.88 -8.11
C LEU A 89 -4.60 15.66 -7.59
N ASP A 90 -5.78 15.42 -8.15
CA ASP A 90 -6.53 14.17 -7.92
C ASP A 90 -6.23 13.18 -9.06
N VAL A 91 -5.43 12.17 -8.76
CA VAL A 91 -5.04 11.13 -9.74
C VAL A 91 -6.25 10.35 -10.28
N SER A 92 -7.40 10.38 -9.60
CA SER A 92 -8.63 9.72 -10.06
C SER A 92 -9.30 10.43 -11.23
N THR A 93 -8.98 11.72 -11.44
CA THR A 93 -9.67 12.59 -12.43
C THR A 93 -8.72 13.34 -13.32
N ASP A 94 -7.61 13.81 -12.79
CA ASP A 94 -6.68 14.70 -13.49
C ASP A 94 -5.59 13.92 -14.24
N GLY A 95 -5.39 12.65 -13.86
CA GLY A 95 -4.27 11.85 -14.34
C GLY A 95 -2.94 12.27 -13.71
N LEU A 96 -1.85 11.75 -14.25
CA LEU A 96 -0.49 12.08 -13.82
C LEU A 96 0.20 12.97 -14.87
N PRO A 97 0.63 14.20 -14.53
CA PRO A 97 1.21 15.16 -15.49
C PRO A 97 2.69 14.85 -15.77
N PHE A 98 2.98 13.57 -16.04
CA PHE A 98 4.31 13.09 -16.37
C PHE A 98 4.27 12.29 -17.67
N ASP A 99 5.41 12.27 -18.36
CA ASP A 99 5.59 11.49 -19.57
C ASP A 99 5.46 9.98 -19.32
N ASP A 100 5.19 9.23 -20.37
CA ASP A 100 5.25 7.77 -20.35
C ASP A 100 6.66 7.34 -19.95
N ASP A 101 6.73 6.24 -19.19
CA ASP A 101 8.01 5.62 -18.81
C ASP A 101 8.98 6.57 -18.05
N ALA A 102 8.46 7.56 -17.32
CA ALA A 102 9.24 8.57 -16.62
C ALA A 102 9.91 8.06 -15.33
N PHE A 103 9.31 7.05 -14.65
CA PHE A 103 9.72 6.61 -13.33
C PHE A 103 10.20 5.17 -13.30
N ASP A 104 11.19 4.91 -12.47
CA ASP A 104 11.69 3.56 -12.15
C ASP A 104 10.80 2.86 -11.14
N VAL A 105 10.26 3.62 -10.18
CA VAL A 105 9.41 3.13 -9.10
C VAL A 105 8.26 4.10 -8.87
N VAL A 106 7.05 3.57 -8.70
CA VAL A 106 5.91 4.30 -8.12
C VAL A 106 5.58 3.67 -6.77
N ILE A 107 5.41 4.51 -5.76
CA ILE A 107 5.01 4.12 -4.41
C ILE A 107 3.61 4.68 -4.15
N SER A 108 2.70 3.89 -3.61
CA SER A 108 1.39 4.35 -3.17
C SER A 108 0.94 3.56 -1.94
N LEU A 109 0.96 4.21 -0.79
CA LEU A 109 0.67 3.56 0.48
C LEU A 109 -0.66 4.06 1.04
N GLU A 110 -1.63 3.15 1.20
CA GLU A 110 -2.97 3.45 1.74
C GLU A 110 -3.64 4.65 1.06
N THR A 111 -3.63 4.63 -0.27
CA THR A 111 -4.20 5.69 -1.09
C THR A 111 -5.30 5.16 -2.00
N PHE A 112 -5.06 4.00 -2.65
CA PHE A 112 -5.95 3.47 -3.68
C PHE A 112 -7.36 3.20 -3.18
N GLU A 113 -7.52 2.82 -1.92
CA GLU A 113 -8.81 2.58 -1.27
C GLU A 113 -9.70 3.81 -1.15
N HIS A 114 -9.11 4.99 -1.31
CA HIS A 114 -9.79 6.29 -1.24
C HIS A 114 -10.05 6.92 -2.62
N LEU A 115 -9.52 6.34 -3.68
CA LEU A 115 -9.64 6.90 -5.03
C LEU A 115 -11.04 6.68 -5.60
N MET A 116 -11.60 7.71 -6.20
CA MET A 116 -12.90 7.65 -6.90
C MET A 116 -12.85 6.73 -8.12
N ASN A 117 -11.74 6.72 -8.83
CA ASN A 117 -11.51 5.87 -9.99
C ASN A 117 -10.17 5.15 -9.90
N PRO A 118 -10.05 4.10 -9.04
CA PRO A 118 -8.81 3.37 -8.88
C PRO A 118 -8.35 2.67 -10.17
N PHE A 119 -9.26 2.35 -11.09
CA PHE A 119 -8.92 1.73 -12.38
C PHE A 119 -8.15 2.69 -13.27
N TYR A 120 -8.65 3.92 -13.41
CA TYR A 120 -7.96 4.97 -14.17
C TYR A 120 -6.61 5.32 -13.54
N SER A 121 -6.60 5.50 -12.23
CA SER A 121 -5.37 5.81 -11.49
C SER A 121 -4.30 4.73 -11.68
N LEU A 122 -4.68 3.45 -11.70
CA LEU A 122 -3.74 2.36 -11.91
C LEU A 122 -3.22 2.31 -13.35
N GLN A 123 -4.04 2.67 -14.33
CA GLN A 123 -3.59 2.83 -15.73
C GLN A 123 -2.57 3.96 -15.86
N GLU A 124 -2.78 5.09 -15.19
CA GLU A 124 -1.84 6.20 -15.15
C GLU A 124 -0.51 5.81 -14.47
N VAL A 125 -0.59 5.09 -13.32
CA VAL A 125 0.60 4.53 -12.68
C VAL A 125 1.38 3.64 -13.66
N ARG A 126 0.66 2.76 -14.38
CA ARG A 126 1.29 1.88 -15.38
C ARG A 126 1.90 2.65 -16.54
N ARG A 127 1.25 3.73 -16.98
CA ARG A 127 1.72 4.57 -18.08
C ARG A 127 3.05 5.24 -17.75
N VAL A 128 3.13 5.87 -16.58
CA VAL A 128 4.34 6.61 -16.16
C VAL A 128 5.48 5.72 -15.69
N LEU A 129 5.21 4.46 -15.37
CA LEU A 129 6.24 3.48 -15.04
C LEU A 129 6.96 2.98 -16.27
N ARG A 130 8.29 2.96 -16.22
CA ARG A 130 9.12 2.32 -17.23
C ARG A 130 8.76 0.84 -17.40
N PRO A 131 9.04 0.25 -18.56
CA PRO A 131 9.12 -1.19 -18.69
C PRO A 131 10.00 -1.76 -17.58
N SER A 132 9.55 -2.82 -16.89
CA SER A 132 10.14 -3.35 -15.64
C SER A 132 10.19 -2.41 -14.43
N GLY A 133 9.61 -1.23 -14.51
CA GLY A 133 9.42 -0.35 -13.37
C GLY A 133 8.58 -1.04 -12.29
N ARG A 134 8.79 -0.68 -11.03
CA ARG A 134 8.15 -1.32 -9.88
C ARG A 134 7.04 -0.46 -9.32
N PHE A 135 5.91 -1.08 -9.03
CA PHE A 135 4.82 -0.48 -8.27
C PHE A 135 4.76 -1.09 -6.88
N ILE A 136 5.08 -0.28 -5.88
CA ILE A 136 5.01 -0.65 -4.46
C ILE A 136 3.73 -0.04 -3.90
N SER A 137 2.73 -0.89 -3.64
CA SER A 137 1.43 -0.43 -3.15
C SER A 137 1.05 -1.12 -1.86
N SER A 138 0.46 -0.39 -0.91
CA SER A 138 -0.15 -1.01 0.25
C SER A 138 -1.61 -0.63 0.37
N VAL A 139 -2.39 -1.57 0.88
CA VAL A 139 -3.81 -1.37 1.20
C VAL A 139 -4.10 -1.97 2.57
N PRO A 140 -4.90 -1.30 3.41
CA PRO A 140 -5.35 -1.85 4.68
C PRO A 140 -6.24 -3.07 4.46
N ASN A 141 -6.35 -3.89 5.49
CA ASN A 141 -7.33 -4.97 5.50
C ASN A 141 -8.73 -4.37 5.72
N PRO A 142 -9.70 -4.57 4.80
CA PRO A 142 -11.04 -4.01 4.92
C PRO A 142 -11.77 -4.38 6.22
N ARG A 143 -11.35 -5.45 6.89
CA ARG A 143 -11.93 -5.91 8.14
C ARG A 143 -11.48 -5.11 9.37
N THR A 144 -10.51 -4.20 9.23
CA THR A 144 -9.97 -3.41 10.34
C THR A 144 -10.79 -2.16 10.67
N GLY A 145 -11.84 -1.89 9.90
CA GLY A 145 -12.71 -0.72 10.09
C GLY A 145 -12.20 0.55 9.42
N HIS A 146 -11.13 0.45 8.64
CA HIS A 146 -10.66 1.55 7.81
C HIS A 146 -11.73 1.95 6.77
N PRO A 147 -11.96 3.23 6.50
CA PRO A 147 -12.94 3.66 5.49
C PRO A 147 -12.45 3.36 4.08
N PHE A 148 -13.27 2.67 3.31
CA PHE A 148 -13.03 2.33 1.91
C PHE A 148 -14.17 2.84 1.04
N LEU A 149 -13.87 3.38 -0.13
CA LEU A 149 -14.90 3.66 -1.14
C LEU A 149 -15.45 2.37 -1.76
N TYR A 150 -14.57 1.39 -2.00
CA TYR A 150 -14.91 0.11 -2.63
C TYR A 150 -14.33 -1.06 -1.83
N PRO A 151 -14.83 -1.37 -0.62
CA PRO A 151 -14.20 -2.36 0.26
C PRO A 151 -14.04 -3.74 -0.40
N GLY A 152 -14.97 -4.15 -1.25
CA GLY A 152 -14.88 -5.41 -1.97
C GLY A 152 -13.70 -5.50 -2.95
N LEU A 153 -13.29 -4.39 -3.57
CA LEU A 153 -12.14 -4.36 -4.47
C LEU A 153 -10.83 -4.58 -3.70
N PHE A 154 -10.76 -4.09 -2.48
CA PHE A 154 -9.55 -4.09 -1.65
C PHE A 154 -9.43 -5.30 -0.72
N GLU A 155 -10.34 -6.26 -0.80
CA GLU A 155 -10.06 -7.61 -0.25
C GLU A 155 -8.81 -8.19 -0.91
N TYR A 156 -7.95 -8.85 -0.14
CA TYR A 156 -6.63 -9.33 -0.59
C TYR A 156 -6.63 -9.99 -1.97
N GLY A 157 -7.51 -10.95 -2.20
CA GLY A 157 -7.58 -11.69 -3.47
C GLY A 157 -8.13 -10.86 -4.63
N ASN A 158 -8.97 -9.87 -4.35
CA ASN A 158 -9.55 -8.98 -5.35
C ASN A 158 -8.54 -7.90 -5.74
N PHE A 159 -7.85 -7.29 -4.78
CA PHE A 159 -6.81 -6.32 -5.06
C PHE A 159 -5.63 -6.95 -5.81
N ARG A 160 -5.24 -8.15 -5.44
CA ARG A 160 -4.26 -8.93 -6.19
C ARG A 160 -4.67 -9.09 -7.66
N ARG A 161 -5.91 -9.57 -7.92
CA ARG A 161 -6.44 -9.71 -9.29
C ARG A 161 -6.55 -8.36 -10.01
N PHE A 162 -6.90 -7.31 -9.31
CA PHE A 162 -6.96 -5.97 -9.87
C PHE A 162 -5.60 -5.52 -10.40
N LEU A 163 -4.52 -5.73 -9.65
CA LEU A 163 -3.15 -5.47 -10.11
C LEU A 163 -2.79 -6.33 -11.33
N GLU A 164 -3.02 -7.66 -11.24
CA GLU A 164 -2.68 -8.61 -12.30
C GLU A 164 -3.43 -8.31 -13.61
N GLN A 165 -4.74 -8.03 -13.54
CA GLN A 165 -5.56 -7.67 -14.70
C GLN A 165 -5.22 -6.29 -15.28
N SER A 166 -4.59 -5.44 -14.51
CA SER A 166 -4.11 -4.13 -14.96
C SER A 166 -2.68 -4.19 -15.56
N GLY A 167 -2.11 -5.38 -15.75
CA GLY A 167 -0.83 -5.59 -16.38
C GLY A 167 0.36 -5.46 -15.43
N PHE A 168 0.18 -5.82 -14.17
CA PHE A 168 1.26 -5.93 -13.19
C PHE A 168 1.52 -7.38 -12.81
N PHE A 169 2.78 -7.77 -12.78
CA PHE A 169 3.22 -9.04 -12.22
C PHE A 169 3.62 -8.85 -10.75
N ILE A 170 2.96 -9.56 -9.84
CA ILE A 170 3.24 -9.47 -8.42
C ILE A 170 4.45 -10.34 -8.09
N GLU A 171 5.54 -9.70 -7.75
CA GLU A 171 6.79 -10.38 -7.37
C GLU A 171 6.76 -10.83 -5.91
N ARG A 172 6.21 -9.98 -5.04
CA ARG A 172 6.20 -10.24 -3.60
C ARG A 172 5.03 -9.56 -2.92
N VAL A 173 4.51 -10.17 -1.87
CA VAL A 173 3.57 -9.56 -0.94
C VAL A 173 4.09 -9.73 0.47
N GLN A 174 4.16 -8.63 1.22
CA GLN A 174 4.57 -8.65 2.62
C GLN A 174 3.48 -8.04 3.50
N PRO A 175 3.11 -8.71 4.58
CA PRO A 175 2.18 -8.17 5.56
C PRO A 175 2.90 -7.21 6.52
N TRP A 176 2.14 -6.26 7.04
CA TRP A 176 2.58 -5.39 8.12
C TRP A 176 1.64 -5.53 9.32
N GLN A 177 2.19 -5.72 10.49
CA GLN A 177 1.51 -5.87 11.78
C GLN A 177 0.31 -6.84 11.81
N TRP A 178 0.02 -7.39 12.96
CA TRP A 178 -1.16 -8.20 13.19
C TRP A 178 -2.39 -7.32 13.34
N ALA A 179 -3.45 -7.69 12.66
CA ALA A 179 -4.74 -7.03 12.81
C ALA A 179 -5.26 -7.16 14.26
N PRO A 180 -6.10 -6.22 14.73
CA PRO A 180 -6.78 -6.33 16.00
C PRO A 180 -7.54 -7.65 16.14
N ARG A 181 -7.71 -8.15 17.36
CA ARG A 181 -8.40 -9.42 17.63
C ARG A 181 -9.80 -9.46 17.04
N GLU A 182 -10.47 -8.33 17.09
CA GLU A 182 -11.82 -8.14 16.57
C GLU A 182 -11.89 -8.44 15.07
N THR A 183 -10.78 -8.33 14.38
CA THR A 183 -10.67 -8.61 12.94
C THR A 183 -10.42 -10.09 12.67
N ILE A 184 -9.63 -10.75 13.53
CA ILE A 184 -9.21 -12.15 13.36
C ILE A 184 -10.32 -13.12 13.74
N LEU A 185 -11.09 -12.81 14.79
CA LEU A 185 -12.14 -13.68 15.28
C LEU A 185 -13.47 -13.45 14.52
N PRO A 186 -14.18 -14.53 14.13
CA PRO A 186 -15.55 -14.44 13.64
C PRO A 186 -16.45 -13.69 14.64
N VAL A 187 -17.41 -12.92 14.15
CA VAL A 187 -18.31 -12.10 15.00
C VAL A 187 -18.99 -12.93 16.09
N SER A 188 -19.35 -14.19 15.78
CA SER A 188 -19.94 -15.13 16.74
C SER A 188 -19.03 -15.49 17.90
N LEU A 189 -17.70 -15.47 17.71
CA LEU A 189 -16.72 -15.83 18.73
C LEU A 189 -16.19 -14.63 19.51
N ARG A 190 -16.40 -13.40 19.03
CA ARG A 190 -15.96 -12.16 19.71
C ARG A 190 -16.62 -11.96 21.07
N ARG A 191 -17.82 -12.51 21.28
CA ARG A 191 -18.61 -12.40 22.51
C ARG A 191 -18.22 -13.42 23.58
N VAL A 192 -17.32 -14.35 23.29
CA VAL A 192 -16.88 -15.37 24.25
C VAL A 192 -15.72 -14.80 25.08
N PRO A 193 -15.92 -14.50 26.39
CA PRO A 193 -14.91 -13.81 27.21
C PRO A 193 -13.58 -14.54 27.30
N VAL A 194 -13.60 -15.88 27.32
CA VAL A 194 -12.39 -16.73 27.41
C VAL A 194 -11.51 -16.56 26.17
N LEU A 195 -12.07 -16.31 24.98
CA LEU A 195 -11.34 -16.12 23.75
C LEU A 195 -10.71 -14.71 23.64
N ASN A 196 -11.11 -13.79 24.51
CA ASN A 196 -10.59 -12.42 24.56
C ASN A 196 -9.32 -12.29 25.43
N GLY A 197 -8.85 -13.34 26.08
CA GLY A 197 -7.62 -13.33 26.88
C GLY A 197 -6.36 -13.17 26.05
N ARG A 198 -5.34 -12.42 26.58
CA ARG A 198 -4.02 -12.24 25.91
C ARG A 198 -3.35 -13.57 25.58
N VAL A 199 -3.50 -14.59 26.44
CA VAL A 199 -2.94 -15.93 26.27
C VAL A 199 -3.55 -16.64 25.06
N VAL A 200 -4.87 -16.59 24.90
CA VAL A 200 -5.57 -17.22 23.76
C VAL A 200 -5.20 -16.55 22.45
N ALA A 201 -5.11 -15.22 22.42
CA ALA A 201 -4.67 -14.51 21.22
C ALA A 201 -3.23 -14.84 20.83
N GLY A 202 -2.35 -14.99 21.81
CA GLY A 202 -0.97 -15.46 21.59
C GLY A 202 -0.92 -16.89 21.02
N GLY A 203 -1.79 -17.78 21.52
CA GLY A 203 -1.92 -19.16 21.01
C GLY A 203 -2.43 -19.20 19.57
N ILE A 204 -3.48 -18.43 19.27
CA ILE A 204 -4.03 -18.31 17.90
C ILE A 204 -2.95 -17.79 16.94
N ARG A 205 -2.24 -16.72 17.32
CA ARG A 205 -1.15 -16.14 16.53
C ARG A 205 -0.07 -17.18 16.23
N LYS A 206 0.41 -17.91 17.23
CA LYS A 206 1.41 -18.98 17.06
C LYS A 206 0.89 -20.10 16.16
N GLY A 207 -0.37 -20.51 16.32
CA GLY A 207 -1.00 -21.53 15.48
C GLY A 207 -1.10 -21.12 14.03
N VAL A 208 -1.51 -19.87 13.76
CA VAL A 208 -1.57 -19.29 12.41
C VAL A 208 -0.17 -19.21 11.79
N GLU A 209 0.82 -18.77 12.55
CA GLU A 209 2.21 -18.68 12.09
C GLU A 209 2.78 -20.07 11.78
N LEU A 210 2.50 -21.06 12.62
CA LEU A 210 2.90 -22.45 12.37
C LEU A 210 2.22 -23.01 11.11
N ALA A 211 0.91 -22.81 10.97
CA ALA A 211 0.17 -23.24 9.79
C ALA A 211 0.71 -22.60 8.50
N TYR A 212 1.08 -21.32 8.56
CA TYR A 212 1.74 -20.64 7.44
C TYR A 212 3.07 -21.31 7.08
N ARG A 213 3.92 -21.58 8.08
CA ARG A 213 5.23 -22.22 7.88
C ARG A 213 5.10 -23.63 7.32
N THR A 214 4.10 -24.39 7.76
CA THR A 214 3.93 -25.82 7.40
C THR A 214 3.12 -26.03 6.14
N LEU A 215 2.02 -25.28 5.96
CA LEU A 215 1.08 -25.46 4.88
C LEU A 215 1.29 -24.48 3.72
N GLY A 216 2.10 -23.44 3.92
CA GLY A 216 2.35 -22.40 2.94
C GLY A 216 1.12 -21.53 2.61
N VAL A 217 0.09 -21.58 3.46
CA VAL A 217 -1.13 -20.77 3.28
C VAL A 217 -0.93 -19.41 3.92
N PHE A 218 -0.89 -18.36 3.09
CA PHE A 218 -0.72 -16.99 3.59
C PHE A 218 -1.99 -16.52 4.32
N PRO A 219 -1.94 -16.25 5.63
CA PRO A 219 -3.12 -15.90 6.42
C PRO A 219 -3.44 -14.40 6.31
N TYR A 220 -3.73 -13.92 5.10
CA TYR A 220 -3.95 -12.51 4.78
C TYR A 220 -4.94 -11.82 5.73
N PHE A 221 -5.97 -12.53 6.21
CA PHE A 221 -7.00 -11.99 7.10
C PHE A 221 -6.52 -11.65 8.51
N CYS A 222 -5.31 -12.09 8.88
CA CYS A 222 -4.73 -11.86 10.20
C CYS A 222 -3.85 -10.60 10.30
N TYR A 223 -3.64 -9.90 9.21
CA TYR A 223 -2.76 -8.74 9.17
C TYR A 223 -3.51 -7.43 9.02
N TRP A 224 -2.89 -6.33 9.50
CA TRP A 224 -3.45 -4.99 9.39
C TRP A 224 -3.50 -4.50 7.96
N LEU A 225 -2.45 -4.72 7.21
CA LEU A 225 -2.34 -4.37 5.80
C LEU A 225 -1.38 -5.29 5.05
N TRP A 226 -1.40 -5.18 3.72
CA TRP A 226 -0.48 -5.87 2.83
C TRP A 226 0.21 -4.87 1.93
N THR A 227 1.51 -5.08 1.71
CA THR A 227 2.30 -4.34 0.73
C THR A 227 2.62 -5.25 -0.44
N PHE A 228 2.22 -4.85 -1.62
CA PHE A 228 2.45 -5.52 -2.88
C PHE A 228 3.62 -4.85 -3.58
N ASP A 229 4.55 -5.67 -4.02
CA ASP A 229 5.65 -5.31 -4.88
C ASP A 229 5.39 -5.94 -6.25
N SER A 230 5.11 -5.08 -7.20
CA SER A 230 4.62 -5.50 -8.52
C SER A 230 5.46 -4.86 -9.61
N ARG A 231 5.73 -5.63 -10.67
CA ARG A 231 6.47 -5.17 -11.83
C ARG A 231 5.53 -4.90 -13.00
N ASN A 232 5.78 -3.81 -13.74
CA ASN A 232 5.08 -3.49 -14.95
C ASN A 232 5.39 -4.52 -16.05
N GLU A 233 4.38 -5.27 -16.50
CA GLU A 233 4.53 -6.35 -17.47
C GLU A 233 4.85 -5.91 -18.92
N LYS A 234 4.95 -4.62 -19.20
CA LYS A 234 5.41 -4.16 -20.53
C LYS A 234 6.68 -4.86 -21.03
N GLN A 235 7.42 -5.50 -20.12
CA GLN A 235 8.69 -6.18 -20.42
C GLN A 235 8.58 -7.69 -20.63
N ARG A 236 7.46 -8.32 -20.29
CA ARG A 236 7.30 -9.78 -20.45
C ARG A 236 7.36 -10.20 -21.94
N GLU A 237 7.00 -9.28 -22.83
CA GLU A 237 7.10 -9.47 -24.29
C GLU A 237 8.54 -9.31 -24.84
N ALA A 238 9.44 -8.63 -24.08
CA ALA A 238 10.80 -8.32 -24.51
C ALA A 238 11.90 -9.19 -23.87
N ASP A 239 11.61 -9.88 -22.76
CA ASP A 239 12.58 -10.73 -22.04
C ASP A 239 12.16 -12.20 -22.00
N PRO A 240 12.64 -13.04 -22.91
CA PRO A 240 12.30 -14.46 -22.93
C PRO A 240 12.81 -15.23 -21.69
N TYR A 241 13.69 -14.65 -20.87
CA TYR A 241 14.24 -15.28 -19.66
C TYR A 241 13.51 -14.89 -18.37
N ALA A 242 12.62 -13.89 -18.40
CA ALA A 242 11.84 -13.47 -17.21
C ALA A 242 10.78 -14.51 -16.77
N ALA A 243 10.51 -15.54 -17.56
CA ALA A 243 9.47 -16.53 -17.30
C ALA A 243 9.81 -17.53 -16.18
N SER A 244 11.00 -17.48 -15.57
CA SER A 244 11.43 -18.44 -14.55
C SER A 244 11.56 -17.88 -13.13
N ALA A 245 11.11 -16.64 -12.89
CA ALA A 245 11.05 -16.11 -11.52
C ALA A 245 10.00 -16.86 -10.72
N THR A 246 10.44 -17.90 -10.05
CA THR A 246 9.66 -18.65 -9.06
C THR A 246 9.15 -17.65 -8.02
N LEU A 247 7.85 -17.63 -7.80
CA LEU A 247 7.22 -16.93 -6.67
C LEU A 247 7.99 -17.29 -5.40
N THR A 248 8.92 -16.43 -4.99
CA THR A 248 9.59 -16.61 -3.72
C THR A 248 8.54 -16.45 -2.64
N ARG A 249 8.25 -17.55 -1.94
CA ARG A 249 7.38 -17.53 -0.76
C ARG A 249 7.94 -16.48 0.20
N PRO A 250 7.11 -15.57 0.75
CA PRO A 250 7.60 -14.65 1.75
C PRO A 250 8.20 -15.46 2.90
N GLY A 251 9.52 -15.35 3.08
CA GLY A 251 10.21 -15.99 4.18
C GLY A 251 9.76 -15.40 5.52
N PRO A 252 9.82 -16.15 6.61
CA PRO A 252 9.56 -15.64 7.95
C PRO A 252 10.71 -14.73 8.36
N GLU A 253 10.68 -13.46 7.96
CA GLU A 253 11.66 -12.50 8.43
C GLU A 253 11.41 -12.07 9.87
N LYS A 254 12.52 -11.80 10.57
CA LYS A 254 12.65 -11.65 12.04
C LYS A 254 11.97 -10.41 12.66
N HIS A 255 11.07 -9.72 11.95
CA HIS A 255 10.48 -8.47 12.41
C HIS A 255 9.21 -8.62 13.28
N PHE A 256 8.98 -9.79 13.84
CA PHE A 256 7.89 -10.04 14.78
C PHE A 256 8.32 -9.99 16.26
N ALA A 257 9.24 -9.09 16.60
CA ALA A 257 9.49 -8.81 18.01
C ALA A 257 8.27 -8.08 18.60
N PRO A 258 7.69 -8.55 19.70
CA PRO A 258 6.65 -7.83 20.39
C PRO A 258 7.25 -6.60 21.04
N GLU A 259 6.78 -5.41 20.73
CA GLU A 259 6.95 -4.28 21.62
C GLU A 259 6.27 -4.62 22.96
N ARG A 260 6.99 -4.36 24.03
CA ARG A 260 6.60 -4.60 25.42
C ARG A 260 5.48 -3.65 25.87
#